data_cbd3044d906ebd3b1e1b5f52cf2c7622
#
_entry.id   cbd3044d906ebd3b1e1b5f52cf2c7622
#
_cell.length_a   1.000
_cell.length_b   1.000
_cell.length_c   1.000
_cell.angle_alpha   90.00
_cell.angle_beta   90.00
_cell.angle_gamma   90.00
#
_symmetry.space_group_name_H-M   'P 1'
#
loop_
_entity.id
_entity.type
_entity.pdbx_description
1 polymer ?
#
loop_
_entity_poly.entity_id
_entity_poly.type
_entity_poly.pdbx_seq_one_letter_code
_entity_poly.pdbx_strand_id
1 'polypeptide(L)'
;MDTEIKIAVIGLGYVGLPLARLFATQYPVVGFDINENRISELRQGTDSTLEVADAVLQTVLVSDFDSANKGLLCSCDIAAIQDCNYYIVTVPTP
;
A
#
# COMPACT_ATOMS: atom_id res chain seq x y z
N MET A 1 16.98 14.18 15.72
CA MET A 1 15.82 14.52 14.90
C MET A 1 15.33 13.32 14.13
N ASP A 2 14.15 12.92 14.40
CA ASP A 2 13.63 11.73 13.76
C ASP A 2 13.08 12.06 12.41
N THR A 3 13.53 11.29 11.43
CA THR A 3 12.93 11.36 10.13
C THR A 3 11.83 10.31 10.10
N GLU A 4 10.60 10.78 10.01
CA GLU A 4 9.48 9.88 9.85
C GLU A 4 9.54 9.24 8.47
N ILE A 5 9.44 7.93 8.44
CA ILE A 5 9.45 7.20 7.18
C ILE A 5 8.00 6.97 6.77
N LYS A 6 7.63 7.54 5.63
CA LYS A 6 6.30 7.40 5.03
C LYS A 6 6.50 6.91 3.61
N ILE A 7 6.01 5.74 3.30
CA ILE A 7 6.34 5.05 2.07
C ILE A 7 5.14 5.03 1.14
N ALA A 8 5.37 5.39 -0.12
CA ALA A 8 4.39 5.20 -1.18
C ALA A 8 4.86 4.07 -2.08
N VAL A 9 4.03 3.06 -2.25
CA VAL A 9 4.30 1.98 -3.22
C VAL A 9 3.33 2.20 -4.38
N ILE A 10 3.88 2.48 -5.54
CA ILE A 10 3.12 2.80 -6.74
C ILE A 10 3.06 1.57 -7.64
N GLY A 11 1.86 1.06 -7.83
CA GLY A 11 1.64 -0.22 -8.50
C GLY A 11 1.45 -1.35 -7.50
N LEU A 12 0.25 -1.89 -7.44
CA LEU A 12 -0.10 -2.92 -6.45
C LEU A 12 -0.43 -4.25 -7.13
N GLY A 13 0.47 -4.66 -8.02
CA GLY A 13 0.37 -5.97 -8.66
C GLY A 13 1.15 -7.03 -7.91
N TYR A 14 1.74 -7.96 -8.67
CA TYR A 14 2.43 -9.12 -8.11
C TYR A 14 3.64 -8.77 -7.26
N VAL A 15 4.29 -7.65 -7.56
CA VAL A 15 5.49 -7.22 -6.82
C VAL A 15 5.13 -6.17 -5.78
N GLY A 16 4.33 -5.18 -6.18
CA GLY A 16 4.04 -4.03 -5.34
C GLY A 16 3.25 -4.37 -4.09
N LEU A 17 2.24 -5.21 -4.20
CA LEU A 17 1.39 -5.52 -3.05
C LEU A 17 2.14 -6.26 -1.95
N PRO A 18 2.89 -7.35 -2.23
CA PRO A 18 3.66 -8.01 -1.17
C PRO A 18 4.66 -7.07 -0.50
N LEU A 19 5.30 -6.20 -1.31
CA LEU A 19 6.26 -5.26 -0.78
C LEU A 19 5.59 -4.22 0.12
N ALA A 20 4.44 -3.68 -0.32
CA ALA A 20 3.68 -2.73 0.47
C ALA A 20 3.23 -3.34 1.81
N ARG A 21 2.76 -4.58 1.77
CA ARG A 21 2.37 -5.29 2.99
C ARG A 21 3.55 -5.44 3.93
N LEU A 22 4.71 -5.81 3.40
CA LEU A 22 5.89 -6.01 4.24
C LEU A 22 6.30 -4.72 4.93
N PHE A 23 6.37 -3.61 4.19
CA PHE A 23 6.71 -2.33 4.79
C PHE A 23 5.65 -1.85 5.78
N ALA A 24 4.39 -2.17 5.54
CA ALA A 24 3.29 -1.73 6.40
C ALA A 24 3.33 -2.37 7.79
N THR A 25 4.12 -3.41 7.99
CA THR A 25 4.33 -3.99 9.32
C THR A 25 5.20 -3.10 10.19
N GLN A 26 5.91 -2.15 9.59
CA GLN A 26 6.89 -1.30 10.29
C GLN A 26 6.61 0.19 10.11
N TYR A 27 6.01 0.60 8.99
CA TYR A 27 5.90 2.00 8.60
C TYR A 27 4.50 2.33 8.10
N PRO A 28 4.13 3.61 8.12
CA PRO A 28 2.93 4.02 7.39
C PRO A 28 3.20 3.94 5.89
N VAL A 29 2.32 3.26 5.17
CA VAL A 29 2.47 3.00 3.73
C VAL A 29 1.18 3.38 3.02
N VAL A 30 1.32 4.11 1.92
CA VAL A 30 0.23 4.30 0.96
C VAL A 30 0.51 3.44 -0.25
N GLY A 31 -0.38 2.51 -0.54
CA GLY A 31 -0.33 1.74 -1.78
C GLY A 31 -1.20 2.41 -2.81
N PHE A 32 -0.61 2.84 -3.91
CA PHE A 32 -1.31 3.55 -4.97
C PHE A 32 -1.41 2.69 -6.21
N ASP A 33 -2.60 2.66 -6.81
CA ASP A 33 -2.80 2.04 -8.12
C ASP A 33 -3.89 2.80 -8.84
N ILE A 34 -3.73 3.00 -10.15
CA ILE A 34 -4.73 3.69 -10.95
C ILE A 34 -5.97 2.81 -11.20
N ASN A 35 -5.87 1.52 -10.98
CA ASN A 35 -6.97 0.59 -11.19
C ASN A 35 -7.91 0.62 -9.98
N GLU A 36 -9.07 1.24 -10.16
CA GLU A 36 -10.05 1.40 -9.08
C GLU A 36 -10.58 0.06 -8.59
N ASN A 37 -10.75 -0.91 -9.47
CA ASN A 37 -11.23 -2.23 -9.08
C ASN A 37 -10.21 -2.93 -8.18
N ARG A 38 -8.93 -2.77 -8.49
CA ARG A 38 -7.85 -3.32 -7.68
C ARG A 38 -7.87 -2.71 -6.29
N ILE A 39 -8.00 -1.39 -6.20
CA ILE A 39 -8.06 -0.69 -4.92
C ILE A 39 -9.28 -1.13 -4.12
N SER A 40 -10.42 -1.26 -4.78
CA SER A 40 -11.65 -1.69 -4.10
C SER A 40 -11.50 -3.09 -3.50
N GLU A 41 -10.93 -4.03 -4.25
CA GLU A 41 -10.75 -5.39 -3.72
C GLU A 41 -9.78 -5.40 -2.55
N LEU A 42 -8.69 -4.64 -2.65
CA LEU A 42 -7.69 -4.60 -1.57
C LEU A 42 -8.26 -3.98 -0.30
N ARG A 43 -9.08 -2.94 -0.45
CA ARG A 43 -9.74 -2.30 0.71
C ARG A 43 -10.68 -3.26 1.42
N GLN A 44 -11.21 -4.23 0.71
CA GLN A 44 -12.06 -5.27 1.30
C GLN A 44 -11.25 -6.39 1.95
N GLY A 45 -9.94 -6.35 1.83
CA GLY A 45 -9.08 -7.34 2.44
C GLY A 45 -8.85 -8.57 1.60
N THR A 46 -9.02 -8.47 0.28
CA THR A 46 -8.82 -9.59 -0.63
C THR A 46 -7.79 -9.25 -1.70
N ASP A 47 -7.04 -10.24 -2.12
CA ASP A 47 -6.05 -10.10 -3.18
C ASP A 47 -6.29 -11.19 -4.23
N SER A 48 -6.87 -10.81 -5.36
CA SER A 48 -7.17 -11.76 -6.44
C SER A 48 -5.92 -12.33 -7.09
N THR A 49 -4.76 -11.71 -6.92
CA THR A 49 -3.49 -12.24 -7.44
C THR A 49 -2.91 -13.33 -6.54
N LEU A 50 -3.47 -13.50 -5.35
CA LEU A 50 -3.06 -14.52 -4.38
C LEU A 50 -1.61 -14.40 -3.91
N GLU A 51 -1.01 -13.20 -4.05
CA GLU A 51 0.34 -12.95 -3.57
C GLU A 51 0.37 -12.70 -2.06
N VAL A 52 -0.71 -12.15 -1.53
CA VAL A 52 -0.86 -11.90 -0.09
C VAL A 52 -2.16 -12.55 0.36
N ALA A 53 -2.07 -13.43 1.34
CA ALA A 53 -3.27 -14.08 1.88
C ALA A 53 -4.18 -13.04 2.52
N ASP A 54 -5.50 -13.26 2.40
CA ASP A 54 -6.49 -12.30 2.92
C ASP A 54 -6.25 -11.96 4.38
N ALA A 55 -6.02 -12.95 5.21
CA ALA A 55 -5.79 -12.72 6.63
C ALA A 55 -4.54 -11.86 6.88
N VAL A 56 -3.49 -12.07 6.08
CA VAL A 56 -2.25 -11.30 6.21
C VAL A 56 -2.48 -9.86 5.75
N LEU A 57 -3.18 -9.68 4.64
CA LEU A 57 -3.51 -8.34 4.15
C LEU A 57 -4.33 -7.57 5.17
N GLN A 58 -5.33 -8.22 5.76
CA GLN A 58 -6.23 -7.57 6.71
C GLN A 58 -5.51 -7.11 7.97
N THR A 59 -4.38 -7.73 8.33
CA THR A 59 -3.62 -7.32 9.52
C THR A 59 -2.96 -5.96 9.36
N VAL A 60 -2.73 -5.50 8.13
CA VAL A 60 -2.01 -4.24 7.90
C VAL A 60 -2.90 -3.14 7.34
N LEU A 61 -4.11 -3.46 6.86
CA LEU A 61 -4.97 -2.46 6.23
C LEU A 61 -5.45 -1.43 7.24
N VAL A 62 -5.42 -0.16 6.82
CA VAL A 62 -5.99 0.95 7.58
C VAL A 62 -6.91 1.74 6.66
N SER A 63 -7.90 2.42 7.23
CA SER A 63 -8.85 3.23 6.45
C SER A 63 -8.38 4.65 6.23
N ASP A 64 -7.45 5.11 7.07
CA ASP A 64 -6.88 6.45 6.96
C ASP A 64 -5.38 6.38 7.09
N PHE A 65 -4.68 7.26 6.36
CA PHE A 65 -3.23 7.35 6.47
C PHE A 65 -2.89 8.15 7.72
N ASP A 66 -2.18 7.50 8.63
CA ASP A 66 -1.69 8.16 9.83
C ASP A 66 -0.17 8.04 9.82
N SER A 67 0.50 9.16 9.60
CA SER A 67 1.95 9.18 9.49
C SER A 67 2.65 8.79 10.79
N ALA A 68 1.94 8.74 11.90
CA ALA A 68 2.50 8.33 13.18
C ALA A 68 2.40 6.83 13.42
N ASN A 69 1.62 6.12 12.61
CA ASN A 69 1.35 4.70 12.82
C ASN A 69 1.63 3.88 11.57
N LYS A 70 2.05 2.65 11.79
CA LYS A 70 2.23 1.70 10.69
C LYS A 70 0.87 1.26 10.14
N GLY A 71 0.88 0.81 8.91
CA GLY A 71 -0.32 0.30 8.24
C GLY A 71 -0.30 0.61 6.76
N LEU A 72 -1.20 -0.01 6.02
CA LEU A 72 -1.32 0.13 4.57
C LEU A 72 -2.65 0.78 4.22
N LEU A 73 -2.59 1.95 3.63
CA LEU A 73 -3.75 2.58 3.01
C LEU A 73 -3.67 2.38 1.50
N CYS A 74 -4.68 1.75 0.93
CA CYS A 74 -4.76 1.57 -0.52
C CYS A 74 -5.59 2.68 -1.12
N SER A 75 -5.10 3.32 -2.17
CA SER A 75 -5.77 4.46 -2.79
C SER A 75 -5.51 4.53 -4.29
N CYS A 76 -6.50 5.01 -5.02
CA CYS A 76 -6.35 5.38 -6.44
C CYS A 76 -6.25 6.89 -6.63
N ASP A 77 -6.10 7.64 -5.54
CA ASP A 77 -5.95 9.09 -5.58
C ASP A 77 -4.48 9.45 -5.44
N ILE A 78 -3.92 10.11 -6.47
CA ILE A 78 -2.51 10.48 -6.47
C ILE A 78 -2.18 11.43 -5.32
N ALA A 79 -3.15 12.21 -4.84
CA ALA A 79 -2.94 13.10 -3.72
C ALA A 79 -2.57 12.34 -2.44
N ALA A 80 -2.95 11.09 -2.33
CA ALA A 80 -2.68 10.28 -1.14
C ALA A 80 -1.18 10.04 -0.92
N ILE A 81 -0.36 10.09 -1.97
CA ILE A 81 1.08 9.84 -1.87
C ILE A 81 1.91 11.10 -1.69
N GLN A 82 1.30 12.27 -1.70
CA GLN A 82 2.05 13.54 -1.65
C GLN A 82 2.80 13.74 -0.34
N ASP A 83 2.30 13.19 0.74
CA ASP A 83 2.93 13.33 2.05
C ASP A 83 3.99 12.25 2.33
N CYS A 84 4.18 11.33 1.40
CA CYS A 84 5.20 10.30 1.55
C CYS A 84 6.58 10.83 1.20
N ASN A 85 7.60 10.29 1.83
CA ASN A 85 8.99 10.70 1.58
C ASN A 85 9.85 9.60 0.96
N TYR A 86 9.31 8.40 0.77
CA TYR A 86 9.94 7.33 0.01
C TYR A 86 8.96 6.83 -1.03
N TYR A 87 9.40 6.76 -2.27
CA TYR A 87 8.54 6.34 -3.38
C TYR A 87 9.14 5.12 -4.04
N ILE A 88 8.39 4.03 -4.06
CA ILE A 88 8.80 2.80 -4.71
C ILE A 88 7.84 2.56 -5.86
N VAL A 89 8.36 2.56 -7.07
CA VAL A 89 7.55 2.37 -8.26
C VAL A 89 7.70 0.94 -8.74
N THR A 90 6.61 0.21 -8.72
CA THR A 90 6.56 -1.13 -9.28
C THR A 90 5.51 -1.13 -10.36
N VAL A 91 5.91 -1.49 -11.57
CA VAL A 91 4.97 -1.54 -12.68
C VAL A 91 4.98 -2.94 -13.25
N PRO A 92 3.82 -3.42 -13.73
CA PRO A 92 3.80 -4.74 -14.35
C PRO A 92 4.66 -4.72 -15.60
N THR A 93 5.42 -5.79 -15.78
CA THR A 93 6.13 -5.98 -17.05
C THR A 93 5.12 -6.37 -18.11
N PRO A 94 5.27 -5.80 -19.31
CA PRO A 94 4.39 -6.14 -20.41
C PRO A 94 4.48 -7.59 -20.81
#